data_857504aeadde506f872a0005f56779de
#
_entry.id   857504aeadde506f872a0005f56779de
#
_cell.length_a   1.000
_cell.length_b   1.000
_cell.length_c   1.000
_cell.angle_alpha   90.00
_cell.angle_beta   90.00
_cell.angle_gamma   90.00
#
_symmetry.space_group_name_H-M   'P 1'
#
loop_
_entity.id
_entity.type
_entity.pdbx_description
1 polymer ?
#
loop_
_entity_poly.entity_id
_entity_poly.type
_entity_poly.pdbx_seq_one_letter_code
_entity_poly.pdbx_strand_id
1 'polypeptide(L)'
;VYKRQEIYKHQFKDLSNVIASIKNRNYKFIIYMDDLSFEEFEIEYKFLKAVIEGGVETKPDNILIYATSNRRHLIKETWNDRNDMESNNGLHRSDTIEEKLSLVNRFGCQISYSKPSQKEFFDIVIGLARKNNVKMTDEELMAEANKWELSHGGISGRTAQQFINYCLGGRE
;
A
#
# COMPACT_ATOMS: atom_id res chain seq x y z
N VAL A 1 18.52 -2.00 17.23
CA VAL A 1 17.18 -2.59 17.45
C VAL A 1 16.15 -1.65 16.83
N TYR A 2 15.52 -2.10 15.77
CA TYR A 2 14.41 -1.35 15.15
C TYR A 2 13.13 -1.64 15.96
N LYS A 3 12.55 -0.63 16.58
CA LYS A 3 11.19 -0.73 17.13
C LYS A 3 10.22 -0.30 16.03
N ARG A 4 9.37 -1.23 15.58
CA ARG A 4 8.25 -0.95 14.69
C ARG A 4 7.06 -0.53 15.53
N GLN A 5 6.47 0.62 15.21
CA GLN A 5 5.19 1.04 15.73
C GLN A 5 4.28 1.37 14.57
N GLU A 6 3.11 0.80 14.55
CA GLU A 6 2.07 1.08 13.60
C GLU A 6 1.29 2.30 14.06
N ILE A 7 1.02 3.23 13.14
CA ILE A 7 0.24 4.44 13.39
C ILE A 7 -0.99 4.40 12.53
N TYR A 8 -2.14 4.42 13.18
CA TYR A 8 -3.42 4.46 12.50
C TYR A 8 -3.83 5.89 12.14
N LYS A 9 -4.66 6.03 11.10
CA LYS A 9 -5.10 7.30 10.53
C LYS A 9 -5.64 8.30 11.56
N HIS A 10 -6.46 7.86 12.51
CA HIS A 10 -7.00 8.73 13.58
C HIS A 10 -5.94 9.28 14.53
N GLN A 11 -4.72 8.73 14.51
CA GLN A 11 -3.58 9.16 15.32
C GLN A 11 -2.68 10.17 14.60
N PHE A 12 -2.98 10.55 13.36
CA PHE A 12 -2.12 11.48 12.60
C PHE A 12 -1.97 12.85 13.24
N LYS A 13 -2.97 13.31 13.99
CA LYS A 13 -2.86 14.53 14.79
C LYS A 13 -1.74 14.49 15.82
N ASP A 14 -1.39 13.30 16.32
CA ASP A 14 -0.33 13.09 17.30
C ASP A 14 1.03 12.80 16.67
N LEU A 15 1.09 12.66 15.34
CA LEU A 15 2.29 12.28 14.60
C LEU A 15 3.44 13.29 14.82
N SER A 16 3.14 14.57 14.89
CA SER A 16 4.13 15.62 15.19
C SER A 16 4.75 15.43 16.58
N ASN A 17 3.96 15.03 17.59
CA ASN A 17 4.44 14.75 18.94
C ASN A 17 5.33 13.50 18.96
N VAL A 18 4.96 12.46 18.20
CA VAL A 18 5.79 11.25 18.05
C VAL A 18 7.13 11.64 17.43
N ILE A 19 7.15 12.39 16.34
CA ILE A 19 8.37 12.85 15.70
C ILE A 19 9.22 13.69 16.65
N ALA A 20 8.62 14.65 17.34
CA ALA A 20 9.34 15.48 18.32
C ALA A 20 10.02 14.65 19.42
N SER A 21 9.40 13.54 19.83
CA SER A 21 9.95 12.65 20.88
C SER A 21 11.14 11.81 20.42
N ILE A 22 11.31 11.59 19.10
CA ILE A 22 12.34 10.70 18.53
C ILE A 22 13.40 11.43 17.70
N LYS A 23 13.15 12.68 17.26
CA LYS A 23 14.02 13.44 16.36
C LYS A 23 15.45 13.61 16.87
N ASN A 24 15.62 13.75 18.20
CA ASN A 24 16.93 13.99 18.82
C ASN A 24 17.60 12.69 19.31
N ARG A 25 17.01 11.52 19.04
CA ARG A 25 17.58 10.25 19.44
C ARG A 25 18.62 9.77 18.43
N ASN A 26 19.70 9.18 18.92
CA ASN A 26 20.78 8.65 18.09
C ASN A 26 20.43 7.28 17.46
N TYR A 27 19.20 7.18 16.88
CA TYR A 27 18.72 6.00 16.17
C TYR A 27 17.99 6.43 14.90
N LYS A 28 17.99 5.56 13.89
CA LYS A 28 17.15 5.73 12.71
C LYS A 28 15.78 5.10 12.94
N PHE A 29 14.73 5.81 12.58
CA PHE A 29 13.35 5.40 12.77
C PHE A 29 12.64 5.28 11.43
N ILE A 30 11.76 4.28 11.33
CA ILE A 30 10.82 4.14 10.22
C ILE A 30 9.41 4.26 10.81
N ILE A 31 8.67 5.26 10.36
CA ILE A 31 7.25 5.39 10.62
C ILE A 31 6.53 4.69 9.47
N TYR A 32 5.79 3.63 9.79
CA TYR A 32 5.10 2.83 8.80
C TYR A 32 3.58 3.03 8.91
N MET A 33 2.95 3.37 7.79
CA MET A 33 1.52 3.58 7.66
C MET A 33 0.98 2.54 6.68
N ASP A 34 0.12 1.64 7.17
CA ASP A 34 -0.47 0.60 6.33
C ASP A 34 -1.84 1.03 5.82
N ASP A 35 -2.14 0.66 4.56
CA ASP A 35 -3.40 0.92 3.85
C ASP A 35 -3.85 2.39 3.91
N LEU A 36 -2.90 3.30 3.67
CA LEU A 36 -3.14 4.73 3.70
C LEU A 36 -4.12 5.12 2.58
N SER A 37 -5.27 5.68 2.98
CA SER A 37 -6.27 6.21 2.07
C SER A 37 -7.06 7.34 2.74
N PHE A 38 -7.47 8.33 1.97
CA PHE A 38 -8.27 9.44 2.44
C PHE A 38 -9.60 9.53 1.68
N GLU A 39 -10.65 9.88 2.37
CA GLU A 39 -11.93 10.23 1.76
C GLU A 39 -11.94 11.72 1.38
N GLU A 40 -12.91 12.13 0.57
CA GLU A 40 -12.93 13.44 -0.05
C GLU A 40 -12.87 14.60 0.97
N PHE A 41 -13.53 14.45 2.12
CA PHE A 41 -13.66 15.50 3.15
C PHE A 41 -12.80 15.27 4.41
N GLU A 42 -11.90 14.30 4.41
CA GLU A 42 -11.05 14.05 5.55
C GLU A 42 -9.94 15.09 5.68
N ILE A 43 -9.78 15.61 6.88
CA ILE A 43 -8.75 16.63 7.19
C ILE A 43 -7.42 16.01 7.61
N GLU A 44 -7.40 14.70 7.88
CA GLU A 44 -6.24 13.97 8.37
C GLU A 44 -5.06 14.03 7.39
N TYR A 45 -5.33 14.14 6.09
CA TYR A 45 -4.27 14.34 5.09
C TYR A 45 -3.46 15.63 5.32
N LYS A 46 -4.06 16.68 5.90
CA LYS A 46 -3.36 17.95 6.21
C LYS A 46 -2.30 17.75 7.28
N PHE A 47 -2.57 16.92 8.28
CA PHE A 47 -1.58 16.57 9.30
C PHE A 47 -0.41 15.81 8.71
N LEU A 48 -0.69 14.82 7.87
CA LEU A 48 0.35 14.05 7.20
C LEU A 48 1.17 14.94 6.25
N LYS A 49 0.50 15.81 5.48
CA LYS A 49 1.15 16.77 4.59
C LYS A 49 2.12 17.67 5.38
N ALA A 50 1.68 18.27 6.49
CA ALA A 50 2.51 19.11 7.33
C ALA A 50 3.72 18.36 7.87
N VAL A 51 3.59 17.10 8.22
CA VAL A 51 4.69 16.26 8.72
C VAL A 51 5.69 15.91 7.61
N ILE A 52 5.21 15.55 6.42
CA ILE A 52 6.10 15.18 5.29
C ILE A 52 6.85 16.42 4.76
N GLU A 53 6.19 17.58 4.73
CA GLU A 53 6.79 18.87 4.31
C GLU A 53 7.76 19.44 5.33
N GLY A 54 7.71 18.94 6.57
CA GLY A 54 8.52 19.47 7.68
C GLY A 54 7.84 20.61 8.44
N GLY A 55 6.66 21.08 8.03
CA GLY A 55 5.91 22.14 8.72
C GLY A 55 6.78 23.36 9.05
N VAL A 56 6.80 23.76 10.35
CA VAL A 56 7.68 24.82 10.89
C VAL A 56 9.11 24.30 11.10
N GLU A 57 9.30 22.99 11.23
CA GLU A 57 10.62 22.33 11.39
C GLU A 57 10.90 21.42 10.20
N THR A 58 12.13 21.42 9.72
CA THR A 58 12.56 20.48 8.67
C THR A 58 12.44 19.04 9.14
N LYS A 59 12.05 18.15 8.22
CA LYS A 59 11.96 16.71 8.51
C LYS A 59 13.32 16.21 9.06
N PRO A 60 13.34 15.54 10.22
CA PRO A 60 14.57 15.03 10.79
C PRO A 60 15.22 13.95 9.91
N ASP A 61 16.54 14.01 9.71
CA ASP A 61 17.29 13.07 8.87
C ASP A 61 17.28 11.62 9.40
N ASN A 62 16.95 11.44 10.67
CA ASN A 62 16.88 10.13 11.30
C ASN A 62 15.52 9.45 11.17
N ILE A 63 14.54 10.05 10.44
CA ILE A 63 13.18 9.52 10.31
C ILE A 63 12.83 9.31 8.84
N LEU A 64 12.39 8.09 8.50
CA LEU A 64 11.79 7.74 7.23
C LEU A 64 10.31 7.44 7.40
N ILE A 65 9.50 7.86 6.43
CA ILE A 65 8.06 7.59 6.41
C ILE A 65 7.80 6.63 5.25
N TYR A 66 7.24 5.46 5.56
CA TYR A 66 6.78 4.47 4.61
C TYR A 66 5.27 4.37 4.68
N ALA A 67 4.63 4.36 3.52
CA ALA A 67 3.19 4.14 3.44
C ALA A 67 2.87 3.10 2.37
N THR A 68 1.89 2.24 2.65
CA THR A 68 1.26 1.41 1.63
C THR A 68 -0.13 1.96 1.32
N SER A 69 -0.60 1.75 0.10
CA SER A 69 -1.95 2.14 -0.30
C SER A 69 -2.46 1.24 -1.42
N ASN A 70 -3.73 0.91 -1.36
CA ASN A 70 -4.47 0.29 -2.44
C ASN A 70 -5.05 1.34 -3.43
N ARG A 71 -4.81 2.63 -3.19
CA ARG A 71 -5.28 3.75 -3.99
C ARG A 71 -4.12 4.42 -4.70
N ARG A 72 -4.22 4.57 -6.01
CA ARG A 72 -3.15 5.17 -6.84
C ARG A 72 -2.77 6.58 -6.38
N HIS A 73 -3.75 7.36 -5.92
CA HIS A 73 -3.56 8.74 -5.49
C HIS A 73 -3.88 8.96 -4.01
N LEU A 74 -3.88 7.90 -3.18
CA LEU A 74 -4.27 7.94 -1.77
C LEU A 74 -5.72 8.40 -1.52
N ILE A 75 -6.54 8.54 -2.56
CA ILE A 75 -7.92 9.05 -2.50
C ILE A 75 -8.86 8.00 -3.04
N LYS A 76 -10.07 7.95 -2.47
CA LYS A 76 -11.18 7.19 -3.00
C LYS A 76 -11.76 7.93 -4.21
N GLU A 77 -11.45 7.45 -5.41
CA GLU A 77 -12.08 7.94 -6.63
C GLU A 77 -13.57 7.55 -6.62
N THR A 78 -14.46 8.51 -6.76
CA THR A 78 -15.89 8.26 -6.97
C THR A 78 -16.19 8.04 -8.45
N TRP A 79 -17.29 7.34 -8.76
CA TRP A 79 -17.71 7.10 -10.16
C TRP A 79 -17.93 8.40 -10.95
N ASN A 80 -18.27 9.49 -10.26
CA ASN A 80 -18.43 10.81 -10.85
C ASN A 80 -17.09 11.43 -11.30
N ASP A 81 -15.99 11.11 -10.67
CA ASP A 81 -14.67 11.68 -11.00
C ASP A 81 -14.17 11.22 -12.38
N ARG A 82 -14.67 10.08 -12.87
CA ARG A 82 -14.37 9.58 -14.23
C ARG A 82 -15.17 10.29 -15.33
N ASN A 83 -16.39 10.74 -15.03
CA ASN A 83 -17.25 11.41 -15.99
C ASN A 83 -17.03 12.93 -16.06
N ASP A 84 -16.49 13.54 -14.98
CA ASP A 84 -16.26 14.98 -14.89
C ASP A 84 -14.99 15.47 -15.62
N MET A 85 -14.17 14.56 -16.19
CA MET A 85 -13.14 14.95 -17.16
C MET A 85 -13.73 15.53 -18.46
N GLU A 86 -15.04 15.37 -18.70
CA GLU A 86 -15.73 15.84 -19.91
C GLU A 86 -16.70 17.02 -19.68
N SER A 87 -16.94 17.48 -18.44
CA SER A 87 -17.89 18.57 -18.21
C SER A 87 -17.31 19.77 -17.46
N ASN A 88 -17.50 20.94 -18.06
CA ASN A 88 -16.94 22.27 -17.74
C ASN A 88 -17.37 22.94 -16.41
N ASN A 89 -17.79 22.20 -15.36
CA ASN A 89 -18.22 22.78 -14.07
C ASN A 89 -17.28 22.49 -12.88
N GLY A 90 -16.01 22.24 -13.16
CA GLY A 90 -15.04 21.64 -12.23
C GLY A 90 -14.15 22.56 -11.41
N LEU A 91 -14.38 23.88 -11.33
CA LEU A 91 -13.40 24.80 -10.70
C LEU A 91 -13.13 24.53 -9.21
N HIS A 92 -14.10 24.10 -8.42
CA HIS A 92 -13.90 23.87 -6.97
C HIS A 92 -13.47 22.43 -6.63
N ARG A 93 -13.74 21.46 -7.50
CA ARG A 93 -13.29 20.06 -7.33
C ARG A 93 -11.83 19.85 -7.72
N SER A 94 -11.35 20.60 -8.70
CA SER A 94 -9.97 20.60 -9.16
C SER A 94 -8.98 20.90 -8.03
N ASP A 95 -9.24 21.92 -7.21
CA ASP A 95 -8.34 22.38 -6.16
C ASP A 95 -8.13 21.32 -5.07
N THR A 96 -9.19 20.61 -4.67
CA THR A 96 -9.08 19.55 -3.65
C THR A 96 -8.33 18.32 -4.15
N ILE A 97 -8.54 17.97 -5.42
CA ILE A 97 -7.83 16.85 -6.06
C ILE A 97 -6.36 17.21 -6.25
N GLU A 98 -6.05 18.40 -6.73
CA GLU A 98 -4.66 18.88 -6.87
C GLU A 98 -3.93 18.94 -5.52
N GLU A 99 -4.61 19.42 -4.47
CA GLU A 99 -4.02 19.47 -3.14
C GLU A 99 -3.67 18.07 -2.59
N LYS A 100 -4.51 17.08 -2.87
CA LYS A 100 -4.27 15.68 -2.46
C LYS A 100 -3.22 14.99 -3.34
N LEU A 101 -3.21 15.24 -4.65
CA LEU A 101 -2.14 14.79 -5.54
C LEU A 101 -0.78 15.35 -5.11
N SER A 102 -0.77 16.59 -4.58
CA SER A 102 0.44 17.19 -4.03
C SER A 102 1.03 16.39 -2.86
N LEU A 103 0.21 15.67 -2.08
CA LEU A 103 0.69 14.78 -1.02
C LEU A 103 1.46 13.57 -1.57
N VAL A 104 0.95 12.94 -2.61
CA VAL A 104 1.60 11.78 -3.25
C VAL A 104 2.97 12.17 -3.81
N ASN A 105 3.07 13.34 -4.43
CA ASN A 105 4.31 13.84 -5.02
C ASN A 105 5.39 14.17 -3.98
N ARG A 106 5.07 14.22 -2.69
CA ARG A 106 6.04 14.43 -1.61
C ARG A 106 6.75 13.17 -1.16
N PHE A 107 6.24 12.01 -1.53
CA PHE A 107 6.98 10.77 -1.34
C PHE A 107 8.07 10.69 -2.40
N GLY A 108 9.34 10.71 -1.97
CA GLY A 108 10.50 10.71 -2.88
C GLY A 108 10.71 9.41 -3.65
N CYS A 109 10.06 8.32 -3.23
CA CYS A 109 10.09 7.02 -3.90
C CYS A 109 8.69 6.42 -3.92
N GLN A 110 8.24 6.01 -5.11
CA GLN A 110 6.96 5.33 -5.30
C GLN A 110 7.22 3.99 -5.98
N ILE A 111 6.73 2.91 -5.37
CA ILE A 111 6.84 1.55 -5.90
C ILE A 111 5.43 1.05 -6.19
N SER A 112 5.16 0.76 -7.46
CA SER A 112 3.86 0.24 -7.89
C SER A 112 3.90 -1.26 -7.98
N TYR A 113 2.96 -1.92 -7.32
CA TYR A 113 2.70 -3.35 -7.43
C TYR A 113 1.47 -3.57 -8.29
N SER A 114 1.66 -3.92 -9.55
CA SER A 114 0.56 -4.26 -10.45
C SER A 114 0.05 -5.68 -10.20
N LYS A 115 -1.18 -5.95 -10.66
CA LYS A 115 -1.68 -7.32 -10.72
C LYS A 115 -0.74 -8.14 -11.64
N PRO A 116 -0.24 -9.31 -11.21
CA PRO A 116 0.61 -10.14 -12.04
C PRO A 116 -0.14 -10.65 -13.27
N SER A 117 0.60 -10.87 -14.35
CA SER A 117 0.13 -11.66 -15.50
C SER A 117 -0.05 -13.13 -15.12
N GLN A 118 -0.73 -13.90 -15.97
CA GLN A 118 -0.87 -15.36 -15.78
C GLN A 118 0.48 -16.06 -15.62
N LYS A 119 1.46 -15.68 -16.44
CA LYS A 119 2.81 -16.24 -16.38
C LYS A 119 3.50 -15.93 -15.07
N GLU A 120 3.50 -14.66 -14.64
CA GLU A 120 4.08 -14.23 -13.36
C GLU A 120 3.40 -14.91 -12.17
N PHE A 121 2.07 -15.13 -12.25
CA PHE A 121 1.35 -15.86 -11.22
C PHE A 121 1.85 -17.31 -11.09
N PHE A 122 2.05 -18.02 -12.21
CA PHE A 122 2.61 -19.36 -12.19
C PHE A 122 4.05 -19.37 -11.68
N ASP A 123 4.87 -18.41 -12.05
CA ASP A 123 6.23 -18.26 -11.52
C ASP A 123 6.23 -18.07 -10.01
N ILE A 124 5.29 -17.28 -9.47
CA ILE A 124 5.10 -17.09 -8.03
C ILE A 124 4.68 -18.43 -7.37
N VAL A 125 3.70 -19.13 -7.93
CA VAL A 125 3.22 -20.42 -7.40
C VAL A 125 4.35 -21.44 -7.34
N ILE A 126 5.08 -21.61 -8.43
CA ILE A 126 6.21 -22.56 -8.53
C ILE A 126 7.30 -22.17 -7.52
N GLY A 127 7.64 -20.90 -7.42
CA GLY A 127 8.62 -20.40 -6.46
C GLY A 127 8.23 -20.67 -5.01
N LEU A 128 6.96 -20.43 -4.66
CA LEU A 128 6.42 -20.74 -3.34
C LEU A 128 6.35 -22.24 -3.06
N ALA A 129 5.96 -23.06 -4.06
CA ALA A 129 5.91 -24.51 -3.94
C ALA A 129 7.31 -25.10 -3.64
N ARG A 130 8.33 -24.67 -4.37
CA ARG A 130 9.73 -25.07 -4.15
C ARG A 130 10.22 -24.66 -2.77
N LYS A 131 9.96 -23.42 -2.34
CA LYS A 131 10.33 -22.91 -1.02
C LYS A 131 9.71 -23.72 0.12
N ASN A 132 8.50 -24.25 -0.08
CA ASN A 132 7.75 -25.01 0.92
C ASN A 132 7.84 -26.53 0.71
N ASN A 133 8.68 -27.01 -0.21
CA ASN A 133 8.87 -28.43 -0.53
C ASN A 133 7.57 -29.17 -0.91
N VAL A 134 6.68 -28.50 -1.64
CA VAL A 134 5.47 -29.12 -2.19
C VAL A 134 5.87 -30.13 -3.27
N LYS A 135 5.42 -31.39 -3.13
CA LYS A 135 5.76 -32.49 -4.05
C LYS A 135 4.74 -32.59 -5.17
N MET A 136 4.77 -31.63 -6.09
CA MET A 136 3.97 -31.61 -7.32
C MET A 136 4.86 -31.15 -8.46
N THR A 137 4.56 -31.62 -9.67
CA THR A 137 5.24 -31.14 -10.89
C THR A 137 4.81 -29.72 -11.21
N ASP A 138 5.62 -29.01 -12.01
CA ASP A 138 5.28 -27.64 -12.40
C ASP A 138 3.97 -27.59 -13.20
N GLU A 139 3.68 -28.61 -14.04
CA GLU A 139 2.45 -28.72 -14.79
C GLU A 139 1.22 -28.93 -13.89
N GLU A 140 1.33 -29.80 -12.88
CA GLU A 140 0.27 -30.01 -11.90
C GLU A 140 0.00 -28.73 -11.07
N LEU A 141 1.06 -28.06 -10.64
CA LEU A 141 0.95 -26.78 -9.92
C LEU A 141 0.23 -25.73 -10.74
N MET A 142 0.58 -25.56 -12.01
CA MET A 142 -0.06 -24.59 -12.89
C MET A 142 -1.54 -24.91 -13.13
N ALA A 143 -1.85 -26.20 -13.38
CA ALA A 143 -3.22 -26.64 -13.63
C ALA A 143 -4.14 -26.43 -12.40
N GLU A 144 -3.67 -26.83 -11.22
CA GLU A 144 -4.45 -26.69 -9.99
C GLU A 144 -4.52 -25.24 -9.51
N ALA A 145 -3.43 -24.46 -9.65
CA ALA A 145 -3.43 -23.04 -9.32
C ALA A 145 -4.39 -22.24 -10.21
N ASN A 146 -4.53 -22.61 -11.48
CA ASN A 146 -5.47 -22.00 -12.40
C ASN A 146 -6.93 -22.24 -11.99
N LYS A 147 -7.27 -23.47 -11.55
CA LYS A 147 -8.59 -23.77 -11.01
C LYS A 147 -8.86 -23.01 -9.70
N TRP A 148 -7.84 -22.94 -8.85
CA TRP A 148 -7.92 -22.26 -7.57
C TRP A 148 -8.21 -20.76 -7.74
N GLU A 149 -7.49 -20.07 -8.63
CA GLU A 149 -7.63 -18.63 -8.82
C GLU A 149 -9.03 -18.23 -9.30
N LEU A 150 -9.67 -19.05 -10.14
CA LEU A 150 -11.03 -18.81 -10.63
C LEU A 150 -12.08 -18.77 -9.49
N SER A 151 -11.86 -19.52 -8.43
CA SER A 151 -12.78 -19.62 -7.28
C SER A 151 -12.36 -18.73 -6.10
N HIS A 152 -11.15 -18.17 -6.06
CA HIS A 152 -10.57 -17.50 -4.90
C HIS A 152 -10.11 -16.05 -5.18
N GLY A 153 -10.85 -15.31 -6.01
CA GLY A 153 -10.66 -13.87 -6.18
C GLY A 153 -9.61 -13.46 -7.23
N GLY A 154 -9.19 -14.41 -8.07
CA GLY A 154 -8.34 -14.13 -9.22
C GLY A 154 -6.84 -14.10 -8.91
N ILE A 155 -6.06 -13.71 -9.92
CA ILE A 155 -4.60 -13.73 -9.91
C ILE A 155 -4.03 -12.70 -8.95
N SER A 156 -3.27 -13.16 -7.94
CA SER A 156 -2.50 -12.31 -7.01
C SER A 156 -1.45 -13.15 -6.25
N GLY A 157 -0.44 -12.47 -5.66
CA GLY A 157 0.50 -13.15 -4.77
C GLY A 157 -0.16 -13.75 -3.52
N ARG A 158 -1.25 -13.11 -3.02
CA ARG A 158 -2.04 -13.64 -1.90
C ARG A 158 -2.75 -14.93 -2.29
N THR A 159 -3.38 -14.99 -3.46
CA THR A 159 -4.04 -16.18 -3.99
C THR A 159 -3.06 -17.32 -4.18
N ALA A 160 -1.85 -17.03 -4.70
CA ALA A 160 -0.78 -18.01 -4.82
C ALA A 160 -0.36 -18.58 -3.45
N GLN A 161 -0.17 -17.73 -2.45
CA GLN A 161 0.18 -18.17 -1.10
C GLN A 161 -0.93 -19.02 -0.46
N GLN A 162 -2.20 -18.62 -0.64
CA GLN A 162 -3.35 -19.40 -0.15
C GLN A 162 -3.43 -20.78 -0.79
N PHE A 163 -3.19 -20.87 -2.10
CA PHE A 163 -3.13 -22.14 -2.82
C PHE A 163 -2.02 -23.04 -2.25
N ILE A 164 -0.82 -22.52 -2.04
CA ILE A 164 0.28 -23.31 -1.46
C ILE A 164 -0.04 -23.76 -0.03
N ASN A 165 -0.64 -22.90 0.79
CA ASN A 165 -1.08 -23.28 2.13
C ASN A 165 -2.13 -24.40 2.08
N TYR A 166 -3.06 -24.35 1.13
CA TYR A 166 -4.03 -25.44 0.90
C TYR A 166 -3.33 -26.75 0.50
N CYS A 167 -2.37 -26.70 -0.42
CA CYS A 167 -1.59 -27.90 -0.80
C CYS A 167 -0.82 -28.51 0.38
N LEU A 168 -0.42 -27.71 1.35
CA LEU A 168 0.27 -28.17 2.56
C LEU A 168 -0.69 -28.75 3.60
N GLY A 169 -1.86 -28.10 3.80
CA GLY A 169 -2.86 -28.53 4.78
C GLY A 169 -3.72 -29.73 4.35
N GLY A 170 -3.86 -30.00 3.07
CA GLY A 170 -4.60 -31.14 2.54
C GLY A 170 -3.83 -32.48 2.55
N ARG A 171 -2.74 -32.56 3.29
CA ARG A 171 -1.86 -33.74 3.41
C ARG A 171 -1.88 -34.37 4.82
N GLU A 172 -2.89 -34.03 5.65
CA GLU A 172 -3.20 -34.80 6.87
C GLU A 172 -4.20 -35.90 6.60
#